data_d865661ddf7cf56dcd0859f31180e538
#
_entry.id   d865661ddf7cf56dcd0859f31180e538
#
_cell.length_a   1.000
_cell.length_b   1.000
_cell.length_c   1.000
_cell.angle_alpha   90.00
_cell.angle_beta   90.00
_cell.angle_gamma   90.00
#
_symmetry.space_group_name_H-M   'P 1'
#
loop_
_entity.id
_entity.type
_entity.pdbx_description
1 polymer ?
#
loop_
_entity_poly.entity_id
_entity_poly.type
_entity_poly.pdbx_seq_one_letter_code
_entity_poly.pdbx_strand_id
1 'polypeptide(L)'
;MENGTMRRSGRVLLIVLTVLVVLAGAGAAVVLRLDTRAKEQHEMLSRAISARETWLSDTRVRLTENGAELGSYTLDDLGLVESARSYITVGLTQLDLLPQEEFEALGLRERISWSLGGRGSAQNVTLDAASLDTAKPEADANRVERTAPQDARVSFEDGKFTLQAETGGNTLRDSAVHDAIAQALTGVVDMGQEPQTIEAELTDIDCYEMPEITEENTAFDMQESFEDALDGFALTINFEKAAPQ
;
A
#
# COMPACT_ATOMS: atom_id res chain seq x y z
N MET A 1 -44.71 -27.01 74.73
CA MET A 1 -44.62 -25.85 73.77
C MET A 1 -43.32 -25.86 72.98
N GLU A 2 -42.89 -26.98 72.30
CA GLU A 2 -41.60 -27.10 71.64
C GLU A 2 -41.65 -27.37 70.15
N ASN A 3 -42.80 -27.54 69.52
CA ASN A 3 -42.90 -27.90 68.11
C ASN A 3 -42.96 -26.74 67.11
N GLY A 4 -42.91 -25.45 67.57
CA GLY A 4 -43.05 -24.30 66.72
C GLY A 4 -41.71 -23.76 66.16
N THR A 5 -40.63 -23.96 66.88
CA THR A 5 -39.30 -23.39 66.55
C THR A 5 -38.55 -24.25 65.53
N MET A 6 -38.65 -25.54 65.55
CA MET A 6 -38.04 -26.45 64.54
C MET A 6 -38.59 -26.28 63.10
N ARG A 7 -39.88 -25.98 62.96
CA ARG A 7 -40.47 -25.71 61.66
C ARG A 7 -40.06 -24.38 61.03
N ARG A 8 -39.75 -23.37 61.83
CA ARG A 8 -39.25 -22.05 61.35
C ARG A 8 -37.81 -22.13 60.90
N SER A 9 -36.93 -22.80 61.64
CA SER A 9 -35.50 -22.98 61.24
C SER A 9 -35.35 -23.77 59.96
N GLY A 10 -36.15 -24.81 59.72
CA GLY A 10 -36.15 -25.58 58.47
C GLY A 10 -36.57 -24.76 57.25
N ARG A 11 -37.56 -23.86 57.41
CA ARG A 11 -38.00 -22.97 56.32
C ARG A 11 -36.93 -21.90 56.00
N VAL A 12 -36.27 -21.34 57.02
CA VAL A 12 -35.18 -20.39 56.82
C VAL A 12 -34.00 -21.07 56.10
N LEU A 13 -33.61 -22.29 56.50
CA LEU A 13 -32.55 -23.05 55.87
C LEU A 13 -32.85 -23.33 54.41
N LEU A 14 -34.10 -23.71 54.10
CA LEU A 14 -34.54 -23.97 52.74
C LEU A 14 -34.47 -22.71 51.87
N ILE A 15 -34.91 -21.58 52.36
CA ILE A 15 -34.82 -20.28 51.64
C ILE A 15 -33.37 -19.90 51.37
N VAL A 16 -32.47 -20.00 52.38
CA VAL A 16 -31.04 -19.71 52.19
C VAL A 16 -30.44 -20.67 51.15
N LEU A 17 -30.73 -21.94 51.19
CA LEU A 17 -30.23 -22.90 50.20
C LEU A 17 -30.73 -22.59 48.82
N THR A 18 -32.00 -22.22 48.67
CA THR A 18 -32.58 -21.82 47.37
C THR A 18 -31.91 -20.57 46.81
N VAL A 19 -31.69 -19.56 47.65
CA VAL A 19 -30.99 -18.34 47.25
C VAL A 19 -29.55 -18.65 46.81
N LEU A 20 -28.83 -19.48 47.56
CA LEU A 20 -27.48 -19.91 47.17
C LEU A 20 -27.44 -20.66 45.83
N VAL A 21 -28.40 -21.54 45.60
CA VAL A 21 -28.50 -22.27 44.29
C VAL A 21 -28.80 -21.30 43.15
N VAL A 22 -29.70 -20.35 43.35
CA VAL A 22 -30.01 -19.31 42.32
C VAL A 22 -28.81 -18.44 42.07
N LEU A 23 -28.09 -17.98 43.10
CA LEU A 23 -26.87 -17.17 42.95
C LEU A 23 -25.75 -17.98 42.24
N ALA A 24 -25.56 -19.23 42.58
CA ALA A 24 -24.58 -20.10 41.92
C ALA A 24 -24.96 -20.33 40.43
N GLY A 25 -26.25 -20.55 40.14
CA GLY A 25 -26.74 -20.68 38.75
C GLY A 25 -26.57 -19.40 37.93
N ALA A 26 -26.87 -18.23 38.52
CA ALA A 26 -26.67 -16.94 37.90
C ALA A 26 -25.18 -16.68 37.66
N GLY A 27 -24.32 -17.01 38.62
CA GLY A 27 -22.85 -16.87 38.47
C GLY A 27 -22.31 -17.76 37.33
N ALA A 28 -22.75 -19.03 37.27
CA ALA A 28 -22.38 -19.95 36.20
C ALA A 28 -22.83 -19.45 34.81
N ALA A 29 -24.03 -18.90 34.70
CA ALA A 29 -24.53 -18.33 33.44
C ALA A 29 -23.72 -17.12 32.98
N VAL A 30 -23.27 -16.26 33.90
CA VAL A 30 -22.40 -15.13 33.59
C VAL A 30 -21.04 -15.61 33.09
N VAL A 31 -20.44 -16.60 33.77
CA VAL A 31 -19.15 -17.19 33.40
C VAL A 31 -19.20 -17.80 31.99
N LEU A 32 -20.26 -18.58 31.70
CA LEU A 32 -20.45 -19.16 30.37
C LEU A 32 -20.62 -18.10 29.28
N ARG A 33 -21.37 -17.03 29.56
CA ARG A 33 -21.50 -15.90 28.63
C ARG A 33 -20.16 -15.21 28.36
N LEU A 34 -19.34 -15.01 29.37
CA LEU A 34 -18.02 -14.40 29.21
C LEU A 34 -17.09 -15.30 28.40
N ASP A 35 -17.14 -16.61 28.59
CA ASP A 35 -16.36 -17.57 27.79
C ASP A 35 -16.80 -17.59 26.33
N THR A 36 -18.09 -17.64 26.04
CA THR A 36 -18.60 -17.57 24.68
C THR A 36 -18.17 -16.27 24.00
N ARG A 37 -18.32 -15.16 24.72
CA ARG A 37 -17.88 -13.85 24.22
C ARG A 37 -16.37 -13.79 23.95
N ALA A 38 -15.55 -14.39 24.81
CA ALA A 38 -14.12 -14.46 24.61
C ALA A 38 -13.75 -15.20 23.31
N LYS A 39 -14.38 -16.34 23.06
CA LYS A 39 -14.19 -17.15 21.84
C LYS A 39 -14.62 -16.39 20.59
N GLU A 40 -15.80 -15.79 20.58
CA GLU A 40 -16.32 -14.99 19.46
C GLU A 40 -15.39 -13.81 19.14
N GLN A 41 -14.86 -13.15 20.17
CA GLN A 41 -13.97 -12.02 20.03
C GLN A 41 -12.60 -12.42 19.48
N HIS A 42 -12.06 -13.55 19.93
CA HIS A 42 -10.81 -14.09 19.41
C HIS A 42 -10.96 -14.54 17.96
N GLU A 43 -12.07 -15.19 17.63
CA GLU A 43 -12.40 -15.58 16.25
C GLU A 43 -12.49 -14.37 15.30
N MET A 44 -13.13 -13.28 15.75
CA MET A 44 -13.19 -12.04 14.97
C MET A 44 -11.80 -11.45 14.75
N LEU A 45 -10.95 -11.43 15.77
CA LEU A 45 -9.57 -10.95 15.66
C LEU A 45 -8.75 -11.82 14.70
N SER A 46 -8.82 -13.13 14.85
CA SER A 46 -8.13 -14.11 13.99
C SER A 46 -8.58 -13.98 12.53
N ARG A 47 -9.87 -13.83 12.27
CA ARG A 47 -10.40 -13.56 10.91
C ARG A 47 -9.89 -12.24 10.36
N ALA A 48 -9.83 -11.17 11.19
CA ALA A 48 -9.33 -9.88 10.76
C ALA A 48 -7.83 -9.92 10.40
N ILE A 49 -7.03 -10.68 11.15
CA ILE A 49 -5.60 -10.90 10.83
C ILE A 49 -5.48 -11.70 9.52
N SER A 50 -6.21 -12.81 9.41
CA SER A 50 -6.18 -13.66 8.20
C SER A 50 -6.61 -12.92 6.94
N ALA A 51 -7.63 -12.05 7.04
CA ALA A 51 -8.06 -11.23 5.91
C ALA A 51 -6.96 -10.28 5.43
N ARG A 52 -6.21 -9.67 6.36
CA ARG A 52 -5.08 -8.79 6.03
C ARG A 52 -3.90 -9.54 5.41
N GLU A 53 -3.58 -10.71 5.94
CA GLU A 53 -2.55 -11.58 5.35
C GLU A 53 -2.94 -12.00 3.92
N THR A 54 -4.21 -12.37 3.69
CA THR A 54 -4.72 -12.69 2.36
C THR A 54 -4.65 -11.47 1.43
N TRP A 55 -5.03 -10.29 1.92
CA TRP A 55 -4.92 -9.06 1.16
C TRP A 55 -3.48 -8.76 0.74
N LEU A 56 -2.50 -8.93 1.64
CA LEU A 56 -1.09 -8.74 1.34
C LEU A 56 -0.56 -9.76 0.32
N SER A 57 -1.00 -11.02 0.38
CA SER A 57 -0.53 -12.07 -0.53
C SER A 57 -1.13 -11.97 -1.92
N ASP A 58 -2.39 -11.55 -2.03
CA ASP A 58 -3.17 -11.67 -3.26
C ASP A 58 -3.34 -10.32 -3.99
N THR A 59 -3.09 -9.19 -3.32
CA THR A 59 -3.06 -7.87 -3.98
C THR A 59 -1.87 -7.79 -4.93
N ARG A 60 -2.10 -7.21 -6.10
CA ARG A 60 -1.12 -7.07 -7.17
C ARG A 60 -1.04 -5.64 -7.65
N VAL A 61 0.13 -5.27 -8.12
CA VAL A 61 0.35 -4.01 -8.85
C VAL A 61 0.55 -4.38 -10.33
N ARG A 62 -0.26 -3.81 -11.19
CA ARG A 62 -0.13 -3.96 -12.64
C ARG A 62 0.48 -2.70 -13.22
N LEU A 63 1.66 -2.84 -13.81
CA LEU A 63 2.36 -1.77 -14.49
C LEU A 63 1.93 -1.74 -15.95
N THR A 64 1.51 -0.58 -16.42
CA THR A 64 1.06 -0.35 -17.79
C THR A 64 1.75 0.85 -18.42
N GLU A 65 1.83 0.88 -19.74
CA GLU A 65 2.34 2.01 -20.53
C GLU A 65 1.43 2.21 -21.74
N ASN A 66 0.83 3.37 -21.88
CA ASN A 66 -0.19 3.64 -22.91
C ASN A 66 -1.32 2.58 -22.92
N GLY A 67 -1.71 2.10 -21.74
CA GLY A 67 -2.72 1.06 -21.57
C GLY A 67 -2.26 -0.37 -21.91
N ALA A 68 -1.01 -0.56 -22.33
CA ALA A 68 -0.44 -1.88 -22.55
C ALA A 68 0.21 -2.42 -21.26
N GLU A 69 -0.09 -3.66 -20.88
CA GLU A 69 0.48 -4.27 -19.69
C GLU A 69 1.96 -4.61 -19.91
N LEU A 70 2.82 -4.12 -19.04
CA LEU A 70 4.25 -4.44 -18.97
C LEU A 70 4.51 -5.61 -18.02
N GLY A 71 3.75 -5.70 -16.95
CA GLY A 71 3.86 -6.77 -15.98
C GLY A 71 2.88 -6.63 -14.82
N SER A 72 2.75 -7.70 -14.04
CA SER A 72 1.92 -7.75 -12.83
C SER A 72 2.73 -8.35 -11.69
N TYR A 73 2.80 -7.63 -10.57
CA TYR A 73 3.68 -7.91 -9.45
C TYR A 73 2.88 -8.09 -8.18
N THR A 74 3.27 -9.05 -7.35
CA THR A 74 2.76 -9.16 -5.98
C THR A 74 3.40 -8.08 -5.11
N LEU A 75 2.79 -7.78 -3.96
CA LEU A 75 3.42 -6.88 -2.98
C LEU A 75 4.73 -7.45 -2.43
N ASP A 76 4.91 -8.79 -2.48
CA ASP A 76 6.16 -9.47 -2.13
C ASP A 76 7.25 -9.25 -3.18
N ASP A 77 6.92 -9.33 -4.47
CA ASP A 77 7.83 -8.98 -5.57
C ASP A 77 8.36 -7.54 -5.46
N LEU A 78 7.61 -6.67 -4.79
CA LEU A 78 7.92 -5.26 -4.59
C LEU A 78 8.55 -4.98 -3.20
N GLY A 79 8.87 -6.01 -2.41
CA GLY A 79 9.52 -5.88 -1.10
C GLY A 79 8.62 -5.29 0.00
N LEU A 80 7.31 -5.15 -0.22
CA LEU A 80 6.41 -4.44 0.67
C LEU A 80 5.79 -5.31 1.78
N VAL A 81 5.81 -6.64 1.65
CA VAL A 81 5.06 -7.55 2.53
C VAL A 81 5.65 -7.59 3.94
N GLU A 82 6.97 -7.63 4.09
CA GLU A 82 7.59 -7.79 5.41
C GLU A 82 7.33 -6.58 6.32
N SER A 83 7.52 -5.36 5.80
CA SER A 83 7.23 -4.13 6.54
C SER A 83 5.74 -4.02 6.87
N ALA A 84 4.87 -4.29 5.91
CA ALA A 84 3.43 -4.25 6.07
C ALA A 84 2.92 -5.27 7.10
N ARG A 85 3.42 -6.52 7.06
CA ARG A 85 3.07 -7.57 8.02
C ARG A 85 3.43 -7.18 9.46
N SER A 86 4.54 -6.49 9.66
CA SER A 86 4.93 -6.02 10.98
C SER A 86 3.90 -5.09 11.61
N TYR A 87 3.18 -4.30 10.83
CA TYR A 87 2.11 -3.42 11.31
C TYR A 87 0.87 -4.18 11.77
N ILE A 88 0.51 -5.31 11.12
CA ILE A 88 -0.68 -6.09 11.48
C ILE A 88 -0.60 -6.56 12.93
N THR A 89 0.60 -6.95 13.37
CA THR A 89 0.85 -7.54 14.68
C THR A 89 1.23 -6.52 15.75
N VAL A 90 1.37 -5.24 15.41
CA VAL A 90 1.72 -4.20 16.39
C VAL A 90 0.66 -4.10 17.49
N GLY A 91 1.11 -4.23 18.74
CA GLY A 91 0.25 -4.16 19.92
C GLY A 91 -0.56 -5.43 20.20
N LEU A 92 -0.38 -6.49 19.41
CA LEU A 92 -0.94 -7.80 19.70
C LEU A 92 -0.05 -8.59 20.67
N THR A 93 -0.69 -9.35 21.57
CA THR A 93 -0.02 -10.26 22.49
C THR A 93 0.10 -11.66 21.87
N GLN A 94 0.88 -12.53 22.51
CA GLN A 94 0.96 -13.94 22.06
C GLN A 94 -0.41 -14.63 22.10
N LEU A 95 -1.28 -14.26 23.04
CA LEU A 95 -2.63 -14.83 23.13
C LEU A 95 -3.54 -14.35 21.99
N ASP A 96 -3.33 -13.13 21.49
CA ASP A 96 -4.06 -12.58 20.33
C ASP A 96 -3.71 -13.31 19.03
N LEU A 97 -2.50 -13.85 18.96
CA LEU A 97 -1.96 -14.51 17.77
C LEU A 97 -2.12 -16.04 17.78
N LEU A 98 -2.70 -16.61 18.83
CA LEU A 98 -2.95 -18.05 18.87
C LEU A 98 -3.92 -18.47 17.76
N PRO A 99 -3.74 -19.67 17.16
CA PRO A 99 -4.77 -20.30 16.38
C PRO A 99 -6.04 -20.47 17.20
N GLN A 100 -7.21 -20.37 16.56
CA GLN A 100 -8.51 -20.47 17.26
C GLN A 100 -8.64 -21.74 18.09
N GLU A 101 -8.18 -22.88 17.55
CA GLU A 101 -8.21 -24.18 18.25
C GLU A 101 -7.37 -24.16 19.53
N GLU A 102 -6.17 -23.55 19.48
CA GLU A 102 -5.30 -23.44 20.64
C GLU A 102 -5.87 -22.48 21.68
N PHE A 103 -6.45 -21.36 21.24
CA PHE A 103 -7.15 -20.43 22.14
C PHE A 103 -8.33 -21.11 22.85
N GLU A 104 -9.12 -21.93 22.14
CA GLU A 104 -10.24 -22.68 22.72
C GLU A 104 -9.79 -23.77 23.69
N ALA A 105 -8.58 -24.31 23.52
CA ALA A 105 -7.98 -25.29 24.43
C ALA A 105 -7.46 -24.67 25.73
N LEU A 106 -7.32 -23.33 25.80
CA LEU A 106 -6.92 -22.64 27.04
C LEU A 106 -7.92 -22.88 28.18
N GLY A 107 -7.47 -22.71 29.41
CA GLY A 107 -8.32 -22.74 30.58
C GLY A 107 -9.39 -21.63 30.56
N LEU A 108 -10.57 -21.90 31.08
CA LEU A 108 -11.70 -20.95 31.18
C LEU A 108 -11.28 -19.60 31.78
N ARG A 109 -10.44 -19.63 32.82
CA ARG A 109 -9.92 -18.44 33.48
C ARG A 109 -9.05 -17.58 32.56
N GLU A 110 -8.22 -18.24 31.77
CA GLU A 110 -7.29 -17.54 30.85
C GLU A 110 -8.06 -16.83 29.75
N ARG A 111 -9.04 -17.50 29.12
CA ARG A 111 -9.89 -16.92 28.09
C ARG A 111 -10.69 -15.71 28.60
N ILE A 112 -11.30 -15.85 29.79
CA ILE A 112 -12.05 -14.75 30.38
C ILE A 112 -11.11 -13.58 30.75
N SER A 113 -9.92 -13.87 31.33
CA SER A 113 -8.93 -12.85 31.66
C SER A 113 -8.48 -12.09 30.42
N TRP A 114 -8.23 -12.79 29.32
CA TRP A 114 -7.90 -12.19 28.02
C TRP A 114 -9.03 -11.25 27.54
N SER A 115 -10.29 -11.71 27.57
CA SER A 115 -11.43 -10.91 27.14
C SER A 115 -11.67 -9.63 27.97
N LEU A 116 -11.26 -9.64 29.23
CA LEU A 116 -11.42 -8.51 30.17
C LEU A 116 -10.20 -7.60 30.23
N GLY A 117 -9.00 -8.10 29.89
CA GLY A 117 -7.71 -7.43 30.10
C GLY A 117 -7.33 -6.35 29.08
N GLY A 118 -8.17 -6.12 28.10
CA GLY A 118 -7.85 -5.23 26.96
C GLY A 118 -7.18 -6.02 25.83
N ARG A 119 -7.82 -5.99 24.69
CA ARG A 119 -7.45 -6.73 23.48
C ARG A 119 -6.70 -5.84 22.53
N GLY A 120 -5.74 -6.39 21.85
CA GLY A 120 -5.23 -5.82 20.62
C GLY A 120 -6.33 -5.80 19.53
N SER A 121 -6.17 -4.93 18.56
CA SER A 121 -6.94 -4.95 17.32
C SER A 121 -5.95 -5.04 16.18
N ALA A 122 -6.27 -5.84 15.17
CA ALA A 122 -5.47 -5.84 13.94
C ALA A 122 -5.48 -4.43 13.35
N GLN A 123 -4.28 -3.86 13.17
CA GLN A 123 -4.12 -2.53 12.60
C GLN A 123 -4.38 -2.56 11.09
N ASN A 124 -4.80 -1.44 10.53
CA ASN A 124 -4.86 -1.29 9.09
C ASN A 124 -3.44 -1.24 8.53
N VAL A 125 -3.24 -1.91 7.39
CA VAL A 125 -1.95 -1.92 6.71
C VAL A 125 -1.87 -0.71 5.79
N THR A 126 -0.80 0.06 5.94
CA THR A 126 -0.43 1.11 4.99
C THR A 126 0.83 0.65 4.26
N LEU A 127 0.83 0.73 2.94
CA LEU A 127 2.00 0.40 2.15
C LEU A 127 2.96 1.59 2.17
N ASP A 128 4.23 1.33 2.53
CA ASP A 128 5.29 2.34 2.57
C ASP A 128 6.12 2.26 1.29
N ALA A 129 5.94 3.23 0.41
CA ALA A 129 6.69 3.32 -0.83
C ALA A 129 8.22 3.53 -0.62
N ALA A 130 8.66 3.93 0.58
CA ALA A 130 10.09 4.09 0.86
C ALA A 130 10.87 2.76 0.87
N SER A 131 10.16 1.62 1.01
CA SER A 131 10.76 0.27 0.97
C SER A 131 10.54 -0.45 -0.37
N LEU A 132 10.09 0.27 -1.39
CA LEU A 132 9.74 -0.29 -2.69
C LEU A 132 10.98 -0.83 -3.42
N ASP A 133 10.93 -2.09 -3.84
CA ASP A 133 11.90 -2.71 -4.74
C ASP A 133 11.33 -2.75 -6.17
N THR A 134 11.95 -2.00 -7.07
CA THR A 134 11.52 -1.87 -8.47
C THR A 134 12.41 -2.61 -9.47
N ALA A 135 13.40 -3.37 -9.01
CA ALA A 135 14.35 -4.03 -9.91
C ALA A 135 13.67 -4.94 -10.94
N LYS A 136 12.64 -5.69 -10.54
CA LYS A 136 11.90 -6.58 -11.43
C LYS A 136 10.98 -5.81 -12.39
N PRO A 137 10.15 -4.85 -11.93
CA PRO A 137 9.37 -3.96 -12.80
C PRO A 137 10.21 -3.19 -13.83
N GLU A 138 11.35 -2.65 -13.42
CA GLU A 138 12.28 -1.94 -14.30
C GLU A 138 12.86 -2.85 -15.38
N ALA A 139 13.25 -4.07 -15.00
CA ALA A 139 13.73 -5.04 -15.96
C ALA A 139 12.67 -5.41 -17.02
N ASP A 140 11.40 -5.53 -16.62
CA ASP A 140 10.30 -5.82 -17.54
C ASP A 140 9.96 -4.61 -18.42
N ALA A 141 9.92 -3.40 -17.87
CA ALA A 141 9.69 -2.16 -18.62
C ALA A 141 10.79 -1.90 -19.67
N ASN A 142 12.03 -2.29 -19.38
CA ASN A 142 13.17 -2.14 -20.28
C ASN A 142 13.24 -3.21 -21.39
N ARG A 143 12.34 -4.21 -21.40
CA ARG A 143 12.23 -5.17 -22.53
C ARG A 143 11.49 -4.58 -23.74
N VAL A 144 10.76 -3.50 -23.54
CA VAL A 144 10.12 -2.77 -24.63
C VAL A 144 11.20 -2.06 -25.45
N GLU A 145 11.11 -2.11 -26.78
CA GLU A 145 12.02 -1.38 -27.65
C GLU A 145 11.89 0.13 -27.40
N ARG A 146 13.01 0.76 -27.03
CA ARG A 146 13.07 2.17 -26.66
C ARG A 146 13.83 2.97 -27.71
N THR A 147 13.37 4.18 -27.96
CA THR A 147 14.02 5.15 -28.82
C THR A 147 14.44 6.35 -27.97
N ALA A 148 15.72 6.68 -27.97
CA ALA A 148 16.20 7.85 -27.26
C ALA A 148 15.67 9.14 -27.89
N PRO A 149 15.43 10.20 -27.09
CA PRO A 149 15.12 11.51 -27.63
C PRO A 149 16.31 12.04 -28.44
N GLN A 150 16.03 12.89 -29.40
CA GLN A 150 17.06 13.54 -30.20
C GLN A 150 16.97 15.04 -30.01
N ASP A 151 18.11 15.65 -29.75
CA ASP A 151 18.25 17.08 -29.58
C ASP A 151 18.06 17.85 -30.90
N ALA A 152 17.57 19.06 -30.77
CA ALA A 152 17.57 20.00 -31.87
C ALA A 152 18.99 20.24 -32.37
N ARG A 153 19.16 20.38 -33.69
CA ARG A 153 20.46 20.60 -34.32
C ARG A 153 20.39 21.74 -35.32
N VAL A 154 21.46 22.51 -35.36
CA VAL A 154 21.67 23.50 -36.41
C VAL A 154 22.74 23.00 -37.35
N SER A 155 22.45 22.96 -38.65
CA SER A 155 23.42 22.71 -39.70
C SER A 155 23.60 23.95 -40.55
N PHE A 156 24.79 24.11 -41.15
CA PHE A 156 25.09 25.20 -42.09
C PHE A 156 25.51 24.58 -43.40
N GLU A 157 24.64 24.70 -44.41
CA GLU A 157 24.86 24.17 -45.75
C GLU A 157 24.47 25.20 -46.79
N ASP A 158 25.25 25.33 -47.84
CA ASP A 158 25.01 26.26 -48.95
C ASP A 158 24.80 27.73 -48.53
N GLY A 159 25.47 28.16 -47.45
CA GLY A 159 25.36 29.54 -46.96
C GLY A 159 24.11 29.83 -46.16
N LYS A 160 23.37 28.80 -45.73
CA LYS A 160 22.15 28.91 -44.93
C LYS A 160 22.24 28.06 -43.67
N PHE A 161 21.65 28.59 -42.60
CA PHE A 161 21.41 27.82 -41.38
C PHE A 161 20.05 27.08 -41.48
N THR A 162 20.07 25.79 -41.22
CA THR A 162 18.88 24.96 -41.16
C THR A 162 18.77 24.43 -39.75
N LEU A 163 17.63 24.67 -39.07
CA LEU A 163 17.29 24.12 -37.78
C LEU A 163 16.47 22.86 -37.97
N GLN A 164 17.01 21.75 -37.48
CA GLN A 164 16.28 20.51 -37.30
C GLN A 164 15.73 20.48 -35.87
N ALA A 165 14.42 20.46 -35.74
CA ALA A 165 13.75 20.39 -34.42
C ALA A 165 14.09 19.08 -33.70
N GLU A 166 14.00 19.16 -32.39
CA GLU A 166 14.10 17.99 -31.53
C GLU A 166 12.99 16.96 -31.82
N THR A 167 13.27 15.72 -31.49
CA THR A 167 12.26 14.64 -31.53
C THR A 167 12.21 13.94 -30.21
N GLY A 168 10.98 13.76 -29.67
CA GLY A 168 10.76 12.97 -28.47
C GLY A 168 11.11 11.50 -28.70
N GLY A 169 11.53 10.85 -27.64
CA GLY A 169 11.75 9.42 -27.57
C GLY A 169 10.74 8.75 -26.64
N ASN A 170 10.96 7.46 -26.36
CA ASN A 170 10.23 6.72 -25.34
C ASN A 170 11.17 6.01 -24.34
N THR A 171 12.43 6.48 -24.24
CA THR A 171 13.33 6.04 -23.17
C THR A 171 12.79 6.53 -21.85
N LEU A 172 12.69 5.63 -20.86
CA LEU A 172 12.22 5.98 -19.52
C LEU A 172 13.33 6.69 -18.75
N ARG A 173 12.96 7.74 -18.01
CA ARG A 173 13.87 8.33 -17.02
C ARG A 173 14.10 7.36 -15.86
N ASP A 174 15.25 7.46 -15.19
CA ASP A 174 15.73 6.49 -14.20
C ASP A 174 14.72 6.15 -13.09
N SER A 175 13.91 7.11 -12.64
CA SER A 175 12.94 6.88 -11.55
C SER A 175 11.51 6.60 -12.03
N ALA A 176 11.25 6.55 -13.34
CA ALA A 176 9.88 6.52 -13.87
C ALA A 176 9.04 5.36 -13.34
N VAL A 177 9.58 4.14 -13.31
CA VAL A 177 8.88 2.95 -12.83
C VAL A 177 8.61 3.05 -11.33
N HIS A 178 9.61 3.49 -10.56
CA HIS A 178 9.47 3.70 -9.12
C HIS A 178 8.37 4.74 -8.83
N ASP A 179 8.41 5.88 -9.50
CA ASP A 179 7.47 6.98 -9.26
C ASP A 179 6.03 6.58 -9.62
N ALA A 180 5.83 5.86 -10.73
CA ALA A 180 4.50 5.37 -11.13
C ALA A 180 3.93 4.40 -10.09
N ILE A 181 4.72 3.42 -9.65
CA ILE A 181 4.28 2.46 -8.64
C ILE A 181 4.06 3.16 -7.30
N ALA A 182 4.97 4.03 -6.85
CA ALA A 182 4.84 4.78 -5.60
C ALA A 182 3.59 5.68 -5.60
N GLN A 183 3.30 6.33 -6.72
CA GLN A 183 2.08 7.13 -6.88
C GLN A 183 0.82 6.26 -6.80
N ALA A 184 0.80 5.12 -7.49
CA ALA A 184 -0.33 4.19 -7.48
C ALA A 184 -0.59 3.61 -6.08
N LEU A 185 0.46 3.41 -5.28
CA LEU A 185 0.37 2.93 -3.89
C LEU A 185 -0.03 4.03 -2.90
N THR A 186 0.04 5.30 -3.29
CA THR A 186 -0.29 6.42 -2.40
C THR A 186 -1.76 6.37 -1.97
N GLY A 187 -2.00 6.30 -0.66
CA GLY A 187 -3.35 6.23 -0.10
C GLY A 187 -4.00 4.84 -0.16
N VAL A 188 -3.31 3.83 -0.67
CA VAL A 188 -3.78 2.44 -0.60
C VAL A 188 -3.61 1.94 0.82
N VAL A 189 -4.73 1.67 1.46
CA VAL A 189 -4.79 1.14 2.84
C VAL A 189 -5.67 -0.08 2.85
N ASP A 190 -5.16 -1.18 3.42
CA ASP A 190 -6.02 -2.33 3.73
C ASP A 190 -6.96 -1.96 4.88
N MET A 191 -8.24 -1.97 4.61
CA MET A 191 -9.31 -1.77 5.59
C MET A 191 -10.12 -3.06 5.82
N GLY A 192 -9.54 -4.23 5.55
CA GLY A 192 -10.22 -5.54 5.58
C GLY A 192 -11.06 -5.78 4.32
N GLN A 193 -10.68 -5.15 3.21
CA GLN A 193 -11.29 -5.36 1.89
C GLN A 193 -10.74 -6.62 1.22
N GLU A 194 -11.38 -7.02 0.13
CA GLU A 194 -10.86 -8.10 -0.71
C GLU A 194 -9.57 -7.66 -1.43
N PRO A 195 -8.68 -8.61 -1.78
CA PRO A 195 -7.51 -8.34 -2.60
C PRO A 195 -7.89 -7.63 -3.90
N GLN A 196 -7.04 -6.72 -4.35
CA GLN A 196 -7.30 -5.89 -5.52
C GLN A 196 -6.10 -5.83 -6.47
N THR A 197 -6.35 -5.41 -7.69
CA THR A 197 -5.29 -5.00 -8.61
C THR A 197 -5.17 -3.48 -8.58
N ILE A 198 -3.98 -2.99 -8.29
CA ILE A 198 -3.62 -1.57 -8.28
C ILE A 198 -2.98 -1.26 -9.63
N GLU A 199 -3.54 -0.33 -10.37
CA GLU A 199 -3.03 0.08 -11.67
C GLU A 199 -1.97 1.16 -11.49
N ALA A 200 -0.78 0.94 -12.07
CA ALA A 200 0.31 1.89 -12.14
C ALA A 200 0.58 2.18 -13.63
N GLU A 201 0.10 3.31 -14.13
CA GLU A 201 0.27 3.72 -15.51
C GLU A 201 1.46 4.68 -15.64
N LEU A 202 2.47 4.30 -16.42
CA LEU A 202 3.67 5.12 -16.63
C LEU A 202 3.37 6.47 -17.28
N THR A 203 2.41 6.51 -18.19
CA THR A 203 2.07 7.74 -18.92
C THR A 203 1.24 8.74 -18.10
N ASP A 204 0.75 8.36 -16.91
CA ASP A 204 0.12 9.30 -15.96
C ASP A 204 1.13 10.22 -15.27
N ILE A 205 2.43 9.91 -15.42
CA ILE A 205 3.54 10.72 -14.95
C ILE A 205 4.41 11.15 -16.12
N ASP A 206 5.27 12.12 -15.92
CA ASP A 206 6.29 12.48 -16.90
C ASP A 206 7.42 11.43 -16.89
N CYS A 207 7.17 10.32 -17.60
CA CYS A 207 7.98 9.11 -17.52
C CYS A 207 9.13 9.04 -18.52
N TYR A 208 9.08 9.82 -19.59
CA TYR A 208 10.10 9.76 -20.65
C TYR A 208 11.21 10.77 -20.48
N GLU A 209 12.39 10.41 -20.96
CA GLU A 209 13.48 11.38 -21.14
C GLU A 209 13.10 12.43 -22.16
N MET A 210 13.41 13.68 -21.85
CA MET A 210 13.18 14.79 -22.76
C MET A 210 14.50 15.18 -23.44
N PRO A 211 14.45 15.72 -24.67
CA PRO A 211 15.62 16.30 -25.30
C PRO A 211 16.23 17.41 -24.42
N GLU A 212 17.54 17.45 -24.31
CA GLU A 212 18.24 18.50 -23.56
C GLU A 212 18.26 19.83 -24.33
N ILE A 213 18.39 19.74 -25.66
CA ILE A 213 18.42 20.89 -26.55
C ILE A 213 17.13 20.90 -27.38
N THR A 214 16.37 21.97 -27.23
CA THR A 214 15.12 22.19 -27.96
C THR A 214 15.28 23.26 -29.04
N GLU A 215 14.35 23.32 -30.00
CA GLU A 215 14.32 24.37 -31.01
C GLU A 215 14.33 25.76 -30.37
N GLU A 216 13.60 25.92 -29.24
CA GLU A 216 13.47 27.21 -28.55
C GLU A 216 14.77 27.69 -27.93
N ASN A 217 15.48 26.86 -27.16
CA ASN A 217 16.72 27.28 -26.50
C ASN A 217 17.88 27.39 -27.49
N THR A 218 17.93 26.52 -28.52
CA THR A 218 18.97 26.62 -29.57
C THR A 218 18.89 27.97 -30.35
N ALA A 219 17.68 28.36 -30.72
CA ALA A 219 17.49 29.62 -31.45
C ALA A 219 17.87 30.84 -30.59
N PHE A 220 17.56 30.78 -29.28
CA PHE A 220 17.91 31.85 -28.34
C PHE A 220 19.43 31.97 -28.12
N ASP A 221 20.08 30.84 -27.83
CA ASP A 221 21.53 30.82 -27.56
C ASP A 221 22.36 31.29 -28.78
N MET A 222 21.93 30.91 -29.98
CA MET A 222 22.59 31.41 -31.20
C MET A 222 22.45 32.91 -31.39
N GLN A 223 21.24 33.44 -31.16
CA GLN A 223 21.01 34.89 -31.32
C GLN A 223 21.86 35.68 -30.30
N GLU A 224 21.88 35.29 -29.04
CA GLU A 224 22.67 35.91 -27.99
C GLU A 224 24.19 35.87 -28.33
N SER A 225 24.68 34.70 -28.74
CA SER A 225 26.09 34.52 -29.10
C SER A 225 26.51 35.41 -30.29
N PHE A 226 25.63 35.64 -31.26
CA PHE A 226 25.92 36.50 -32.41
C PHE A 226 25.80 37.99 -32.06
N GLU A 227 24.86 38.37 -31.21
CA GLU A 227 24.72 39.75 -30.73
C GLU A 227 25.97 40.18 -29.94
N ASP A 228 26.47 39.33 -29.08
CA ASP A 228 27.71 39.56 -28.32
C ASP A 228 28.95 39.67 -29.22
N ALA A 229 29.03 38.82 -30.25
CA ALA A 229 30.17 38.82 -31.17
C ALA A 229 30.21 40.03 -32.11
N LEU A 230 29.07 40.68 -32.37
CA LEU A 230 28.95 41.78 -33.34
C LEU A 230 28.90 43.16 -32.71
N ASP A 231 29.10 43.29 -31.39
CA ASP A 231 29.25 44.53 -30.63
C ASP A 231 28.26 45.64 -31.07
N GLY A 232 26.97 45.34 -30.92
CA GLY A 232 25.90 46.32 -31.13
C GLY A 232 25.23 46.34 -32.52
N PHE A 233 25.52 45.37 -33.36
CA PHE A 233 24.72 45.14 -34.57
C PHE A 233 23.55 44.23 -34.25
N ALA A 234 22.31 44.66 -34.50
CA ALA A 234 21.14 43.81 -34.42
C ALA A 234 21.18 42.74 -35.53
N LEU A 235 21.40 41.48 -35.17
CA LEU A 235 21.38 40.36 -36.10
C LEU A 235 20.07 39.62 -35.92
N THR A 236 19.30 39.47 -36.99
CA THR A 236 18.14 38.57 -37.00
C THR A 236 18.50 37.32 -37.80
N ILE A 237 18.57 36.16 -37.15
CA ILE A 237 18.82 34.89 -37.82
C ILE A 237 17.49 34.27 -38.15
N ASN A 238 17.20 34.08 -39.44
CA ASN A 238 16.03 33.36 -39.90
C ASN A 238 16.42 31.93 -40.24
N PHE A 239 15.82 30.95 -39.53
CA PHE A 239 15.98 29.55 -39.79
C PHE A 239 14.94 29.05 -40.79
N GLU A 240 15.35 28.30 -41.80
CA GLU A 240 14.43 27.47 -42.57
C GLU A 240 14.25 26.14 -41.82
N LYS A 241 13.00 25.80 -41.44
CA LYS A 241 12.72 24.49 -40.85
C LYS A 241 12.95 23.40 -41.88
N ALA A 242 13.68 22.34 -41.48
CA ALA A 242 13.81 21.15 -42.26
C ALA A 242 12.39 20.46 -42.38
N ALA A 243 12.11 19.92 -43.54
CA ALA A 243 10.88 19.09 -43.67
C ALA A 243 11.01 17.86 -42.76
N PRO A 244 9.95 17.47 -42.04
CA PRO A 244 9.97 16.26 -41.23
C PRO A 244 10.26 15.06 -42.15
N GLN A 245 11.23 14.24 -41.73
CA GLN A 245 11.61 12.99 -42.43
C GLN A 245 10.64 11.86 -42.07
#